data_121a6e4b34f326f8bfb17ab95b5c474e
#
_entry.id   121a6e4b34f326f8bfb17ab95b5c474e
#
_cell.length_a   1.000
_cell.length_b   1.000
_cell.length_c   1.000
_cell.angle_alpha   90.00
_cell.angle_beta   90.00
_cell.angle_gamma   90.00
#
_symmetry.space_group_name_H-M   'P 1'
#
loop_
_entity.id
_entity.type
_entity.pdbx_description
1 polymer ?
#
loop_
_entity_poly.entity_id
_entity_poly.type
_entity_poly.pdbx_seq_one_letter_code
_entity_poly.pdbx_strand_id
1 'polypeptide(L)'
;MIGATRSYEAVKLTGQEDLVMSTVVLTKENFEKVVTGNDTVVVDFWAPWCGPCRACAPTFEATSEKYPDIVFAKVNTEEEPELAGHFEIRSIPTLMVFREKVLLLSQPGALPASALESTIKKVQELDMAEVHRTIAADEAAQSAQS
;
A
#
# COMPACT_ATOMS: atom_id res chain seq x y z
N MET A 1 2.62 -13.03 -10.15
CA MET A 1 1.99 -13.74 -9.11
C MET A 1 2.93 -14.49 -8.16
N ILE A 2 4.03 -14.90 -8.64
CA ILE A 2 4.89 -15.75 -7.85
C ILE A 2 5.42 -15.05 -6.61
N GLY A 3 5.89 -13.81 -6.75
CA GLY A 3 6.46 -13.12 -5.60
C GLY A 3 5.44 -12.86 -4.52
N ALA A 4 4.33 -12.26 -4.88
CA ALA A 4 3.27 -11.99 -3.92
C ALA A 4 2.68 -13.28 -3.40
N THR A 5 2.51 -14.25 -4.28
CA THR A 5 1.97 -15.53 -3.88
C THR A 5 2.88 -16.23 -2.89
N ARG A 6 4.18 -16.08 -3.08
CA ARG A 6 5.12 -16.70 -2.19
C ARG A 6 5.09 -16.13 -0.79
N SER A 7 5.04 -14.81 -0.68
CA SER A 7 4.90 -14.18 0.62
C SER A 7 3.62 -14.62 1.30
N TYR A 8 2.58 -14.68 0.52
CA TYR A 8 1.29 -15.09 1.00
C TYR A 8 1.31 -16.54 1.47
N GLU A 9 1.95 -17.39 0.71
CA GLU A 9 2.06 -18.79 1.08
C GLU A 9 2.87 -18.97 2.36
N ALA A 10 3.89 -18.16 2.55
CA ALA A 10 4.65 -18.24 3.77
C ALA A 10 3.77 -17.91 4.97
N VAL A 11 2.91 -16.92 4.83
CA VAL A 11 1.95 -16.60 5.88
C VAL A 11 1.00 -17.76 6.11
N LYS A 12 0.54 -18.38 5.05
CA LYS A 12 -0.35 -19.52 5.18
C LYS A 12 0.29 -20.67 5.94
N LEU A 13 1.57 -20.86 5.73
CA LEU A 13 2.26 -21.95 6.39
C LEU A 13 2.33 -21.78 7.90
N THR A 14 2.15 -20.56 8.40
CA THR A 14 2.14 -20.36 9.84
C THR A 14 0.80 -20.75 10.47
N GLY A 15 -0.25 -20.84 9.67
CA GLY A 15 -1.51 -21.40 10.13
C GLY A 15 -2.57 -20.39 10.48
N GLN A 16 -2.40 -19.66 11.56
CA GLN A 16 -3.48 -18.80 12.04
C GLN A 16 -3.76 -17.62 11.13
N GLU A 17 -2.73 -17.02 10.62
CA GLU A 17 -2.90 -15.76 9.89
C GLU A 17 -3.71 -15.94 8.63
N ASP A 18 -3.55 -17.06 7.97
CA ASP A 18 -4.24 -17.25 6.71
C ASP A 18 -5.74 -17.44 6.87
N LEU A 19 -6.20 -17.69 8.08
CA LEU A 19 -7.62 -17.85 8.32
C LEU A 19 -8.35 -16.53 8.39
N VAL A 20 -7.64 -15.43 8.67
CA VAL A 20 -8.30 -14.16 8.93
C VAL A 20 -7.77 -13.02 8.09
N MET A 21 -6.62 -13.16 7.45
CA MET A 21 -5.99 -12.01 6.83
C MET A 21 -5.51 -12.32 5.43
N SER A 22 -5.88 -11.46 4.53
CA SER A 22 -5.29 -11.43 3.19
C SER A 22 -4.34 -10.23 3.05
N THR A 23 -4.04 -9.55 4.15
CA THR A 23 -3.14 -8.40 4.14
C THR A 23 -1.76 -8.80 4.63
N VAL A 24 -0.78 -8.00 4.23
CA VAL A 24 0.63 -8.22 4.54
C VAL A 24 1.09 -7.18 5.53
N VAL A 25 1.85 -7.59 6.55
CA VAL A 25 2.45 -6.65 7.48
C VAL A 25 3.73 -6.11 6.87
N LEU A 26 3.81 -4.79 6.69
CA LEU A 26 5.01 -4.15 6.18
C LEU A 26 5.87 -3.62 7.32
N THR A 27 7.14 -3.87 7.22
CA THR A 27 8.14 -3.38 8.16
C THR A 27 9.23 -2.67 7.36
N LYS A 28 10.11 -1.99 8.10
CA LYS A 28 11.27 -1.37 7.49
C LYS A 28 12.08 -2.40 6.70
N GLU A 29 12.15 -3.62 7.20
CA GLU A 29 12.97 -4.66 6.58
C GLU A 29 12.38 -5.19 5.28
N ASN A 30 11.05 -5.27 5.16
CA ASN A 30 10.46 -5.88 3.98
C ASN A 30 9.78 -4.89 3.03
N PHE A 31 9.77 -3.62 3.38
CA PHE A 31 9.02 -2.62 2.60
C PHE A 31 9.47 -2.59 1.14
N GLU A 32 10.77 -2.43 0.94
CA GLU A 32 11.29 -2.32 -0.42
C GLU A 32 11.01 -3.57 -1.22
N LYS A 33 11.21 -4.73 -0.60
CA LYS A 33 11.00 -5.99 -1.29
C LYS A 33 9.54 -6.15 -1.74
N VAL A 34 8.61 -5.82 -0.87
CA VAL A 34 7.19 -5.98 -1.19
C VAL A 34 6.77 -4.97 -2.26
N VAL A 35 7.18 -3.72 -2.13
CA VAL A 35 6.75 -2.68 -3.06
C VAL A 35 7.37 -2.88 -4.43
N THR A 36 8.63 -3.29 -4.49
CA THR A 36 9.30 -3.48 -5.79
C THR A 36 9.00 -4.84 -6.41
N GLY A 37 8.58 -5.80 -5.60
CA GLY A 37 8.32 -7.15 -6.10
C GLY A 37 6.91 -7.37 -6.59
N ASN A 38 6.04 -6.35 -6.51
CA ASN A 38 4.65 -6.47 -6.89
C ASN A 38 4.23 -5.27 -7.72
N ASP A 39 3.33 -5.50 -8.67
CA ASP A 39 2.89 -4.43 -9.56
C ASP A 39 2.17 -3.33 -8.80
N THR A 40 1.20 -3.68 -7.99
CA THR A 40 0.39 -2.72 -7.27
C THR A 40 0.31 -3.11 -5.80
N VAL A 41 0.57 -2.13 -4.94
CA VAL A 41 0.53 -2.33 -3.49
C VAL A 41 -0.27 -1.20 -2.86
N VAL A 42 -1.28 -1.56 -2.07
CA VAL A 42 -2.09 -0.61 -1.33
C VAL A 42 -1.64 -0.70 0.13
N VAL A 43 -1.23 0.43 0.69
CA VAL A 43 -0.64 0.46 2.04
C VAL A 43 -1.52 1.29 2.96
N ASP A 44 -1.85 0.72 4.11
CA ASP A 44 -2.62 1.38 5.15
C ASP A 44 -1.69 1.68 6.33
N PHE A 45 -1.49 2.96 6.61
CA PHE A 45 -0.72 3.38 7.78
C PHE A 45 -1.70 3.55 8.93
N TRP A 46 -1.47 2.83 10.02
CA TRP A 46 -2.43 2.77 11.12
C TRP A 46 -1.71 2.68 12.45
N ALA A 47 -2.48 2.68 13.56
CA ALA A 47 -1.95 2.41 14.89
C ALA A 47 -3.04 1.72 15.71
N PRO A 48 -2.64 0.89 16.68
CA PRO A 48 -3.63 0.12 17.47
C PRO A 48 -4.59 0.99 18.28
N TRP A 49 -4.13 2.18 18.70
CA TRP A 49 -4.97 3.08 19.51
C TRP A 49 -5.90 3.95 18.68
N CYS A 50 -5.79 3.88 17.38
CA CYS A 50 -6.52 4.77 16.48
C CYS A 50 -7.91 4.19 16.19
N GLY A 51 -8.95 4.86 16.69
CA GLY A 51 -10.31 4.41 16.50
C GLY A 51 -10.72 4.31 15.04
N PRO A 52 -10.54 5.36 14.23
CA PRO A 52 -10.90 5.29 12.82
C PRO A 52 -10.13 4.19 12.07
N CYS A 53 -8.88 3.95 12.43
CA CYS A 53 -8.10 2.87 11.82
C CYS A 53 -8.76 1.53 12.07
N ARG A 54 -9.15 1.29 13.32
CA ARG A 54 -9.78 0.02 13.68
C ARG A 54 -11.15 -0.12 13.05
N ALA A 55 -11.86 0.99 12.91
CA ALA A 55 -13.19 0.94 12.31
C ALA A 55 -13.13 0.57 10.84
N CYS A 56 -12.09 0.99 10.12
CA CYS A 56 -12.03 0.68 8.70
C CYS A 56 -11.20 -0.56 8.38
N ALA A 57 -10.63 -1.21 9.39
CA ALA A 57 -9.86 -2.44 9.15
C ALA A 57 -10.69 -3.52 8.46
N PRO A 58 -11.93 -3.80 8.85
CA PRO A 58 -12.71 -4.82 8.14
C PRO A 58 -12.94 -4.47 6.68
N THR A 59 -13.13 -3.20 6.38
CA THR A 59 -13.30 -2.75 4.99
C THR A 59 -12.03 -3.03 4.18
N PHE A 60 -10.88 -2.72 4.75
CA PHE A 60 -9.61 -2.94 4.09
C PHE A 60 -9.39 -4.43 3.82
N GLU A 61 -9.66 -5.26 4.83
CA GLU A 61 -9.53 -6.71 4.69
C GLU A 61 -10.47 -7.26 3.64
N ALA A 62 -11.74 -6.85 3.69
CA ALA A 62 -12.72 -7.36 2.75
C ALA A 62 -12.37 -6.95 1.31
N THR A 63 -11.91 -5.72 1.14
CA THR A 63 -11.54 -5.24 -0.18
C THR A 63 -10.33 -6.02 -0.71
N SER A 64 -9.39 -6.35 0.16
CA SER A 64 -8.21 -7.10 -0.27
C SER A 64 -8.60 -8.45 -0.87
N GLU A 65 -9.66 -9.05 -0.40
CA GLU A 65 -10.10 -10.33 -0.92
C GLU A 65 -10.70 -10.22 -2.31
N LYS A 66 -11.20 -9.03 -2.67
CA LYS A 66 -11.76 -8.82 -4.00
C LYS A 66 -10.71 -8.57 -5.06
N TYR A 67 -9.48 -8.27 -4.66
CA TYR A 67 -8.41 -7.91 -5.59
C TYR A 67 -7.19 -8.77 -5.32
N PRO A 68 -7.26 -10.07 -5.63
CA PRO A 68 -6.16 -10.98 -5.29
C PRO A 68 -4.86 -10.68 -6.02
N ASP A 69 -4.90 -9.90 -7.10
CA ASP A 69 -3.69 -9.53 -7.83
C ASP A 69 -2.98 -8.33 -7.23
N ILE A 70 -3.59 -7.68 -6.26
CA ILE A 70 -3.04 -6.49 -5.61
C ILE A 70 -2.64 -6.87 -4.20
N VAL A 71 -1.46 -6.42 -3.79
CA VAL A 71 -1.01 -6.63 -2.42
C VAL A 71 -1.60 -5.52 -1.54
N PHE A 72 -2.33 -5.92 -0.51
CA PHE A 72 -2.83 -5.00 0.50
C PHE A 72 -1.97 -5.18 1.74
N ALA A 73 -1.37 -4.09 2.19
CA ALA A 73 -0.37 -4.14 3.24
C ALA A 73 -0.67 -3.11 4.32
N LYS A 74 -0.18 -3.35 5.52
CA LYS A 74 -0.43 -2.48 6.66
C LYS A 74 0.89 -2.14 7.34
N VAL A 75 1.04 -0.86 7.68
CA VAL A 75 2.18 -0.38 8.46
C VAL A 75 1.67 0.14 9.79
N ASN A 76 2.12 -0.50 10.87
CA ASN A 76 1.84 -0.01 12.23
C ASN A 76 2.83 1.10 12.53
N THR A 77 2.33 2.33 12.58
CA THR A 77 3.20 3.50 12.71
C THR A 77 3.92 3.55 14.05
N GLU A 78 3.41 2.85 15.05
CA GLU A 78 4.09 2.79 16.35
C GLU A 78 5.29 1.88 16.30
N GLU A 79 5.19 0.80 15.54
CA GLU A 79 6.31 -0.13 15.40
C GLU A 79 7.29 0.28 14.33
N GLU A 80 6.83 1.08 13.38
CA GLU A 80 7.64 1.49 12.23
C GLU A 80 7.71 3.00 12.12
N PRO A 81 8.28 3.67 13.12
CA PRO A 81 8.33 5.13 13.08
C PRO A 81 9.20 5.67 11.96
N GLU A 82 10.21 4.91 11.52
CA GLU A 82 11.06 5.36 10.44
C GLU A 82 10.32 5.37 9.12
N LEU A 83 9.50 4.35 8.87
CA LEU A 83 8.67 4.35 7.66
C LEU A 83 7.68 5.49 7.68
N ALA A 84 7.00 5.67 8.81
CA ALA A 84 6.03 6.74 8.93
C ALA A 84 6.69 8.10 8.72
N GLY A 85 7.87 8.28 9.27
CA GLY A 85 8.60 9.54 9.11
C GLY A 85 9.06 9.76 7.69
N HIS A 86 9.53 8.70 7.04
CA HIS A 86 9.99 8.79 5.67
C HIS A 86 8.88 9.31 4.73
N PHE A 87 7.67 8.81 4.94
CA PHE A 87 6.54 9.22 4.11
C PHE A 87 5.77 10.38 4.70
N GLU A 88 6.31 10.99 5.77
CA GLU A 88 5.71 12.18 6.39
C GLU A 88 4.25 11.98 6.76
N ILE A 89 3.97 10.83 7.36
CA ILE A 89 2.61 10.51 7.78
C ILE A 89 2.27 11.40 8.96
N ARG A 90 1.28 12.28 8.78
CA ARG A 90 0.89 13.24 9.81
C ARG A 90 -0.43 12.91 10.46
N SER A 91 -1.20 12.04 9.85
CA SER A 91 -2.47 11.61 10.40
C SER A 91 -2.68 10.17 10.00
N ILE A 92 -3.47 9.45 10.80
CA ILE A 92 -3.81 8.07 10.53
C ILE A 92 -5.31 7.91 10.65
N PRO A 93 -5.91 7.03 9.84
CA PRO A 93 -5.24 6.25 8.82
C PRO A 93 -4.85 7.08 7.61
N THR A 94 -3.80 6.66 6.93
CA THR A 94 -3.44 7.22 5.63
C THR A 94 -3.25 6.06 4.66
N LEU A 95 -3.84 6.20 3.50
CA LEU A 95 -3.76 5.18 2.46
C LEU A 95 -2.78 5.64 1.39
N MET A 96 -1.86 4.76 1.03
CA MET A 96 -0.97 5.01 -0.10
C MET A 96 -1.14 3.90 -1.10
N VAL A 97 -0.98 4.24 -2.39
CA VAL A 97 -1.03 3.25 -3.45
C VAL A 97 0.21 3.38 -4.29
N PHE A 98 0.94 2.28 -4.42
CA PHE A 98 2.12 2.19 -5.28
C PHE A 98 1.79 1.32 -6.47
N ARG A 99 2.24 1.72 -7.63
CA ARG A 99 2.15 0.89 -8.83
C ARG A 99 3.41 1.05 -9.63
N GLU A 100 4.02 -0.08 -10.01
CA GLU A 100 5.29 -0.10 -10.73
C GLU A 100 6.34 0.75 -9.98
N LYS A 101 6.34 0.62 -8.65
CA LYS A 101 7.28 1.30 -7.75
C LYS A 101 7.04 2.79 -7.62
N VAL A 102 5.97 3.31 -8.20
CA VAL A 102 5.65 4.73 -8.16
C VAL A 102 4.54 4.96 -7.14
N LEU A 103 4.77 5.90 -6.22
CA LEU A 103 3.73 6.30 -5.28
C LEU A 103 2.74 7.19 -6.03
N LEU A 104 1.55 6.67 -6.28
CA LEU A 104 0.54 7.35 -7.08
C LEU A 104 -0.42 8.15 -6.24
N LEU A 105 -0.61 7.78 -4.97
CA LEU A 105 -1.64 8.38 -4.15
C LEU A 105 -1.26 8.32 -2.70
N SER A 106 -1.52 9.40 -1.97
CA SER A 106 -1.43 9.43 -0.52
C SER A 106 -2.68 10.13 -0.02
N GLN A 107 -3.56 9.38 0.62
CA GLN A 107 -4.89 9.88 0.99
C GLN A 107 -5.08 9.75 2.49
N PRO A 108 -5.06 10.87 3.23
CA PRO A 108 -5.36 10.82 4.66
C PRO A 108 -6.85 10.57 4.88
N GLY A 109 -7.15 9.89 5.98
CA GLY A 109 -8.51 9.67 6.41
C GLY A 109 -9.03 8.30 6.03
N ALA A 110 -10.06 7.87 6.76
CA ALA A 110 -10.70 6.59 6.50
C ALA A 110 -11.59 6.68 5.27
N LEU A 111 -11.50 5.66 4.42
CA LEU A 111 -12.31 5.60 3.21
C LEU A 111 -13.38 4.53 3.37
N PRO A 112 -14.63 4.83 2.99
CA PRO A 112 -15.63 3.77 2.89
C PRO A 112 -15.30 2.83 1.73
N ALA A 113 -15.93 1.66 1.75
CA ALA A 113 -15.61 0.61 0.78
C ALA A 113 -15.71 1.09 -0.66
N SER A 114 -16.76 1.84 -0.99
CA SER A 114 -16.96 2.30 -2.36
C SER A 114 -15.86 3.25 -2.80
N ALA A 115 -15.41 4.12 -1.91
CA ALA A 115 -14.34 5.06 -2.23
C ALA A 115 -13.01 4.33 -2.39
N LEU A 116 -12.76 3.35 -1.55
CA LEU A 116 -11.54 2.55 -1.65
C LEU A 116 -11.50 1.81 -2.97
N GLU A 117 -12.60 1.16 -3.35
CA GLU A 117 -12.64 0.43 -4.62
C GLU A 117 -12.54 1.38 -5.82
N SER A 118 -13.18 2.54 -5.73
CA SER A 118 -13.08 3.52 -6.79
C SER A 118 -11.63 3.98 -6.98
N THR A 119 -10.93 4.20 -5.88
CA THR A 119 -9.52 4.59 -5.92
C THR A 119 -8.67 3.51 -6.59
N ILE A 120 -8.91 2.25 -6.21
CA ILE A 120 -8.16 1.14 -6.78
C ILE A 120 -8.40 1.06 -8.28
N LYS A 121 -9.66 1.20 -8.71
CA LYS A 121 -9.98 1.14 -10.13
C LYS A 121 -9.30 2.25 -10.91
N LYS A 122 -9.26 3.45 -10.35
CA LYS A 122 -8.58 4.56 -11.02
C LYS A 122 -7.11 4.28 -11.19
N VAL A 123 -6.48 3.70 -10.17
CA VAL A 123 -5.07 3.33 -10.27
C VAL A 123 -4.86 2.29 -11.36
N GLN A 124 -5.74 1.30 -11.43
CA GLN A 124 -5.62 0.25 -12.44
C GLN A 124 -5.79 0.80 -13.86
N GLU A 125 -6.54 1.87 -14.02
CA GLU A 125 -6.82 2.45 -15.34
C GLU A 125 -5.75 3.44 -15.80
N LEU A 126 -4.80 3.79 -14.92
CA LEU A 126 -3.76 4.74 -15.29
C LEU A 126 -2.86 4.18 -16.39
N ASP A 127 -2.49 5.06 -17.32
CA ASP A 127 -1.49 4.74 -18.33
C ASP A 127 -0.12 4.91 -17.68
N MET A 128 0.47 3.80 -17.24
CA MET A 128 1.73 3.87 -16.51
C MET A 128 2.90 4.30 -17.39
N ALA A 129 2.82 4.05 -18.70
CA ALA A 129 3.84 4.55 -19.59
C ALA A 129 3.87 6.08 -19.57
N GLU A 130 2.70 6.68 -19.55
CA GLU A 130 2.60 8.15 -19.45
C GLU A 130 3.11 8.64 -18.11
N VAL A 131 2.79 7.93 -17.03
CA VAL A 131 3.26 8.29 -15.70
C VAL A 131 4.78 8.27 -15.66
N HIS A 132 5.38 7.21 -16.19
CA HIS A 132 6.84 7.11 -16.20
C HIS A 132 7.48 8.19 -17.04
N ARG A 133 6.87 8.55 -18.18
CA ARG A 133 7.37 9.62 -19.02
C ARG A 133 7.34 10.97 -18.29
N THR A 134 6.25 11.21 -17.57
CA THR A 134 6.12 12.46 -16.81
C THR A 134 7.17 12.56 -15.72
N ILE A 135 7.39 11.47 -14.99
CA ILE A 135 8.40 11.44 -13.93
C ILE A 135 9.78 11.69 -14.51
N ALA A 136 10.10 11.05 -15.63
CA ALA A 136 11.41 11.22 -16.26
C ALA A 136 11.61 12.67 -16.71
N ALA A 137 10.56 13.28 -17.25
CA ALA A 137 10.63 14.68 -17.68
C ALA A 137 10.83 15.60 -16.49
N ASP A 138 10.14 15.35 -15.37
CA ASP A 138 10.31 16.16 -14.18
C ASP A 138 11.72 16.04 -13.61
N GLU A 139 12.23 14.81 -13.58
CA GLU A 139 13.58 14.59 -13.08
C GLU A 139 14.62 15.28 -13.95
N ALA A 140 14.43 15.24 -15.27
CA ALA A 140 15.33 15.91 -16.18
C ALA A 140 15.29 17.43 -15.99
N ALA A 141 14.09 17.98 -15.78
CA ALA A 141 13.93 19.41 -15.54
C ALA A 141 14.60 19.82 -14.24
N GLN A 142 14.46 19.02 -13.19
CA GLN A 142 15.09 19.33 -11.91
C GLN A 142 16.60 19.25 -12.01
N SER A 143 17.12 18.26 -12.73
CA SER A 143 18.55 18.15 -12.94
C SER A 143 19.10 19.37 -13.70
N ALA A 144 18.36 19.87 -14.67
CA ALA A 144 18.79 20.99 -15.47
C ALA A 144 18.86 22.28 -14.64
N GLN A 145 18.08 22.35 -13.55
CA GLN A 145 18.06 23.52 -12.69
C GLN A 145 19.14 23.48 -11.61
N SER A 146 19.75 22.34 -11.40
CA SER A 146 20.82 22.21 -10.38
C SER A 146 22.20 22.60 -10.95
#